data_ba57d9168e86c4d5df8bd706d95e60a9
#
_entry.id   ba57d9168e86c4d5df8bd706d95e60a9
#
_cell.length_a   1.000
_cell.length_b   1.000
_cell.length_c   1.000
_cell.angle_alpha   90.00
_cell.angle_beta   90.00
_cell.angle_gamma   90.00
#
_symmetry.space_group_name_H-M   'P 1'
#
loop_
_entity.id
_entity.type
_entity.pdbx_description
1 polymer ?
#
loop_
_entity_poly.entity_id
_entity_poly.type
_entity_poly.pdbx_seq_one_letter_code
_entity_poly.pdbx_strand_id
1 'polypeptide(L)'
;MKIVVTHTMPDLDAVMSVWLIKRFLQDWSEAEVRFVPAGSRLKNAKPGAEVNEAIEKVGDDEVIHVDTGMGPLDHHQIKSDQVCGASRTWDYVRDNSEMFRDPERSDKIVEKEEAISRMVQVAVDVDHFKEVFRPDATADYQDFSIVNVLDGLKLLKPDSDSYYVDFMLTALDGLLRDFENKIWAEKEIENNSTAFESEWGKGLGMETINDDVIKTAQLMGNAVVVRKDPRKGYARIKANPKFDIDLTNTYEQLKKMDPEATWFLHVSRKMLLNGTPKNPKMIPTKLSLDQIINVLKK
;
A
#
# COMPACT_ATOMS: atom_id res chain seq x y z
N MET A 1 -17.77 14.46 24.11
CA MET A 1 -16.66 14.39 23.11
C MET A 1 -16.70 13.04 22.42
N LYS A 2 -15.92 12.85 21.30
CA LYS A 2 -15.70 11.54 20.69
C LYS A 2 -14.32 11.02 21.09
N ILE A 3 -14.25 9.77 21.54
CA ILE A 3 -13.04 9.17 22.09
C ILE A 3 -12.85 7.79 21.48
N VAL A 4 -11.68 7.56 20.88
CA VAL A 4 -11.22 6.22 20.48
C VAL A 4 -10.28 5.70 21.55
N VAL A 5 -10.55 4.52 22.06
CA VAL A 5 -9.76 3.88 23.12
C VAL A 5 -9.06 2.66 22.57
N THR A 6 -7.76 2.57 22.82
CA THR A 6 -6.97 1.37 22.53
C THR A 6 -6.02 1.07 23.71
N HIS A 7 -5.22 0.03 23.62
CA HIS A 7 -4.30 -0.32 24.69
C HIS A 7 -3.00 0.50 24.67
N THR A 8 -2.35 0.60 25.83
CA THR A 8 -0.99 1.17 25.97
C THR A 8 0.03 0.34 25.17
N MET A 9 1.13 0.96 24.72
CA MET A 9 2.12 0.32 23.84
C MET A 9 1.48 -0.26 22.57
N PRO A 10 0.67 0.54 21.82
CA PRO A 10 -0.15 0.05 20.72
C PRO A 10 0.73 -0.58 19.63
N ASP A 11 0.30 -1.73 19.13
CA ASP A 11 0.90 -2.42 17.99
C ASP A 11 0.26 -2.02 16.65
N LEU A 12 0.54 -2.76 15.58
CA LEU A 12 -0.04 -2.44 14.27
C LEU A 12 -1.55 -2.58 14.26
N ASP A 13 -2.09 -3.61 14.93
CA ASP A 13 -3.53 -3.87 14.98
C ASP A 13 -4.27 -2.72 15.67
N ALA A 14 -3.80 -2.34 16.85
CA ALA A 14 -4.31 -1.21 17.62
C ALA A 14 -4.28 0.10 16.83
N VAL A 15 -3.12 0.42 16.23
CA VAL A 15 -2.94 1.69 15.50
C VAL A 15 -3.77 1.71 14.21
N MET A 16 -3.84 0.61 13.47
CA MET A 16 -4.65 0.50 12.27
C MET A 16 -6.14 0.64 12.59
N SER A 17 -6.59 0.06 13.69
CA SER A 17 -7.96 0.22 14.18
C SER A 17 -8.31 1.69 14.47
N VAL A 18 -7.42 2.41 15.17
CA VAL A 18 -7.57 3.86 15.41
C VAL A 18 -7.59 4.64 14.09
N TRP A 19 -6.69 4.31 13.15
CA TRP A 19 -6.62 4.94 11.83
C TRP A 19 -7.89 4.77 11.04
N LEU A 20 -8.47 3.56 11.00
CA LEU A 20 -9.72 3.26 10.29
C LEU A 20 -10.87 4.12 10.82
N ILE A 21 -11.04 4.22 12.15
CA ILE A 21 -12.06 5.07 12.77
C ILE A 21 -11.84 6.53 12.41
N LYS A 22 -10.63 7.06 12.62
CA LYS A 22 -10.35 8.48 12.43
C LYS A 22 -10.39 8.94 10.96
N ARG A 23 -10.10 8.05 10.00
CA ARG A 23 -10.04 8.42 8.59
C ARG A 23 -11.34 8.16 7.83
N PHE A 24 -12.13 7.18 8.25
CA PHE A 24 -13.22 6.70 7.42
C PHE A 24 -14.59 6.63 8.11
N LEU A 25 -14.65 6.73 9.43
CA LEU A 25 -15.93 6.87 10.11
C LEU A 25 -16.32 8.35 10.23
N GLN A 26 -17.52 8.70 9.74
CA GLN A 26 -18.00 10.07 9.72
C GLN A 26 -18.03 10.69 11.12
N ASP A 27 -17.59 11.95 11.24
CA ASP A 27 -17.50 12.74 12.47
C ASP A 27 -16.53 12.22 13.55
N TRP A 28 -15.62 11.30 13.21
CA TRP A 28 -14.62 10.77 14.15
C TRP A 28 -13.18 11.22 13.85
N SER A 29 -12.96 12.08 12.85
CA SER A 29 -11.61 12.56 12.46
C SER A 29 -10.89 13.25 13.62
N GLU A 30 -11.62 14.03 14.43
CA GLU A 30 -11.10 14.80 15.54
C GLU A 30 -11.25 14.08 16.90
N ALA A 31 -11.61 12.79 16.89
CA ALA A 31 -11.75 12.04 18.13
C ALA A 31 -10.42 11.99 18.90
N GLU A 32 -10.51 12.20 20.20
CA GLU A 32 -9.37 12.03 21.13
C GLU A 32 -9.01 10.55 21.21
N VAL A 33 -7.70 10.25 21.22
CA VAL A 33 -7.22 8.86 21.43
C VAL A 33 -6.81 8.71 22.88
N ARG A 34 -7.36 7.72 23.57
CA ARG A 34 -7.01 7.37 24.94
C ARG A 34 -6.49 5.96 25.04
N PHE A 35 -5.61 5.74 26.01
CA PHE A 35 -4.93 4.48 26.21
C PHE A 35 -5.31 3.86 27.54
N VAL A 36 -5.52 2.55 27.53
CA VAL A 36 -5.82 1.74 28.71
C VAL A 36 -4.90 0.51 28.74
N PRO A 37 -4.68 -0.13 29.88
CA PRO A 37 -3.99 -1.44 29.89
C PRO A 37 -4.68 -2.44 28.96
N ALA A 38 -3.90 -3.30 28.30
CA ALA A 38 -4.43 -4.30 27.38
C ALA A 38 -5.59 -5.10 27.99
N GLY A 39 -6.65 -5.31 27.23
CA GLY A 39 -7.88 -5.96 27.68
C GLY A 39 -8.78 -5.12 28.59
N SER A 40 -8.36 -3.91 28.96
CA SER A 40 -9.13 -3.01 29.81
C SER A 40 -10.06 -2.09 29.01
N ARG A 41 -10.97 -1.45 29.72
CA ARG A 41 -11.88 -0.41 29.19
C ARG A 41 -11.74 0.89 29.98
N LEU A 42 -12.25 1.97 29.43
CA LEU A 42 -12.32 3.23 30.16
C LEU A 42 -13.08 3.04 31.50
N LYS A 43 -12.65 3.80 32.50
CA LYS A 43 -13.36 3.85 33.79
C LYS A 43 -14.84 4.23 33.56
N ASN A 44 -15.74 3.50 34.18
CA ASN A 44 -17.18 3.62 34.03
C ASN A 44 -17.79 3.18 32.68
N ALA A 45 -17.02 2.63 31.78
CA ALA A 45 -17.55 1.92 30.61
C ALA A 45 -18.16 0.58 31.05
N LYS A 46 -19.13 0.06 30.26
CA LYS A 46 -19.71 -1.26 30.51
C LYS A 46 -18.67 -2.36 30.27
N PRO A 47 -18.81 -3.55 30.91
CA PRO A 47 -18.04 -4.73 30.54
C PRO A 47 -18.20 -5.05 29.05
N GLY A 48 -17.13 -5.44 28.37
CA GLY A 48 -17.15 -5.69 26.92
C GLY A 48 -18.19 -6.72 26.48
N ALA A 49 -18.41 -7.75 27.28
CA ALA A 49 -19.42 -8.78 27.01
C ALA A 49 -20.88 -8.27 27.06
N GLU A 50 -21.10 -7.10 27.61
CA GLU A 50 -22.43 -6.44 27.71
C GLU A 50 -22.63 -5.39 26.61
N VAL A 51 -21.61 -5.15 25.76
CA VAL A 51 -21.63 -4.13 24.72
C VAL A 51 -21.91 -4.79 23.37
N ASN A 52 -23.04 -4.43 22.78
CA ASN A 52 -23.45 -4.97 21.46
C ASN A 52 -23.16 -4.00 20.30
N GLU A 53 -22.96 -2.71 20.60
CA GLU A 53 -22.71 -1.67 19.60
C GLU A 53 -21.27 -1.12 19.76
N ALA A 54 -20.63 -0.80 18.65
CA ALA A 54 -19.26 -0.28 18.67
C ALA A 54 -19.16 1.10 19.35
N ILE A 55 -20.19 1.96 19.19
CA ILE A 55 -20.29 3.26 19.84
C ILE A 55 -21.08 3.10 21.13
N GLU A 56 -20.48 3.47 22.26
CA GLU A 56 -21.14 3.50 23.56
C GLU A 56 -21.08 4.88 24.19
N LYS A 57 -22.01 5.17 25.12
CA LYS A 57 -21.95 6.38 25.96
C LYS A 57 -21.29 6.06 27.28
N VAL A 58 -20.24 6.84 27.62
CA VAL A 58 -19.55 6.79 28.90
C VAL A 58 -19.62 8.20 29.49
N GLY A 59 -20.56 8.44 30.38
CA GLY A 59 -20.93 9.79 30.78
C GLY A 59 -21.56 10.58 29.63
N ASP A 60 -21.00 11.74 29.32
CA ASP A 60 -21.42 12.59 28.19
C ASP A 60 -20.64 12.30 26.88
N ASP A 61 -19.67 11.39 26.91
CA ASP A 61 -18.81 11.09 25.80
C ASP A 61 -19.34 9.92 24.97
N GLU A 62 -19.11 9.99 23.64
CA GLU A 62 -19.25 8.86 22.73
C GLU A 62 -17.89 8.18 22.62
N VAL A 63 -17.84 6.88 22.89
CA VAL A 63 -16.61 6.12 23.02
C VAL A 63 -16.62 4.89 22.12
N ILE A 64 -15.52 4.66 21.41
CA ILE A 64 -15.25 3.43 20.68
C ILE A 64 -13.99 2.79 21.27
N HIS A 65 -14.10 1.53 21.71
CA HIS A 65 -12.95 0.73 22.11
C HIS A 65 -12.54 -0.15 20.92
N VAL A 66 -11.27 -0.08 20.52
CA VAL A 66 -10.68 -0.88 19.42
C VAL A 66 -9.50 -1.68 19.96
N ASP A 67 -9.42 -2.93 19.57
CA ASP A 67 -8.37 -3.86 19.94
C ASP A 67 -8.09 -3.90 21.44
N THR A 68 -9.14 -3.73 22.25
CA THR A 68 -9.09 -3.82 23.71
C THR A 68 -10.49 -3.93 24.30
N GLY A 69 -10.58 -4.52 25.51
CA GLY A 69 -11.77 -4.48 26.35
C GLY A 69 -12.87 -5.45 25.97
N MET A 70 -12.60 -6.46 25.13
CA MET A 70 -13.49 -7.58 24.81
C MET A 70 -14.85 -7.18 24.22
N GLY A 71 -14.92 -6.01 23.57
CA GLY A 71 -16.11 -5.48 22.93
C GLY A 71 -16.24 -5.85 21.45
N PRO A 72 -17.18 -5.21 20.70
CA PRO A 72 -17.44 -5.53 19.30
C PRO A 72 -16.25 -5.39 18.37
N LEU A 73 -15.32 -4.46 18.62
CA LEU A 73 -14.14 -4.18 17.79
C LEU A 73 -12.84 -4.70 18.43
N ASP A 74 -12.96 -5.71 19.28
CA ASP A 74 -11.88 -6.50 19.86
C ASP A 74 -11.98 -7.95 19.37
N HIS A 75 -10.87 -8.64 19.23
CA HIS A 75 -10.81 -10.00 18.70
C HIS A 75 -10.35 -11.04 19.74
N HIS A 76 -9.82 -10.65 20.87
CA HIS A 76 -9.22 -11.54 21.88
C HIS A 76 -10.16 -12.59 22.46
N GLN A 77 -11.48 -12.40 22.32
CA GLN A 77 -12.50 -13.39 22.67
C GLN A 77 -12.79 -14.39 21.54
N ILE A 78 -12.18 -14.26 20.35
CA ILE A 78 -12.48 -15.04 19.15
C ILE A 78 -11.34 -16.03 18.90
N LYS A 79 -11.68 -17.31 18.79
CA LYS A 79 -10.70 -18.35 18.43
C LYS A 79 -10.58 -18.46 16.91
N SER A 80 -9.87 -17.56 16.30
CA SER A 80 -9.60 -17.55 14.85
C SER A 80 -8.28 -16.84 14.57
N ASP A 81 -7.52 -17.35 13.62
CA ASP A 81 -6.29 -16.73 13.11
C ASP A 81 -6.55 -15.91 11.82
N GLN A 82 -7.82 -15.61 11.53
CA GLN A 82 -8.26 -14.86 10.36
C GLN A 82 -8.83 -13.48 10.72
N VAL A 83 -8.88 -13.13 12.00
CA VAL A 83 -9.43 -11.86 12.47
C VAL A 83 -8.51 -11.21 13.49
N CYS A 84 -8.43 -9.90 13.46
CA CYS A 84 -7.79 -9.04 14.45
C CYS A 84 -8.68 -7.82 14.73
N GLY A 85 -8.31 -6.95 15.63
CA GLY A 85 -9.07 -5.73 15.96
C GLY A 85 -9.29 -4.84 14.73
N ALA A 86 -8.26 -4.68 13.88
CA ALA A 86 -8.35 -3.89 12.65
C ALA A 86 -9.33 -4.49 11.64
N SER A 87 -9.37 -5.82 11.48
CA SER A 87 -10.32 -6.44 10.57
C SER A 87 -11.77 -6.25 11.02
N ARG A 88 -12.04 -6.38 12.32
CA ARG A 88 -13.37 -6.09 12.88
C ARG A 88 -13.74 -4.61 12.78
N THR A 89 -12.75 -3.75 13.01
CA THR A 89 -12.93 -2.29 12.85
C THR A 89 -13.21 -1.94 11.39
N TRP A 90 -12.52 -2.59 10.44
CA TRP A 90 -12.75 -2.37 9.02
C TRP A 90 -14.14 -2.79 8.58
N ASP A 91 -14.60 -3.99 8.98
CA ASP A 91 -15.96 -4.42 8.71
C ASP A 91 -16.99 -3.41 9.24
N TYR A 92 -16.82 -2.95 10.48
CA TYR A 92 -17.69 -1.93 11.08
C TYR A 92 -17.67 -0.61 10.30
N VAL A 93 -16.50 -0.10 9.96
CA VAL A 93 -16.35 1.16 9.20
C VAL A 93 -16.96 1.04 7.81
N ARG A 94 -16.72 -0.06 7.10
CA ARG A 94 -17.30 -0.31 5.78
C ARG A 94 -18.82 -0.31 5.82
N ASP A 95 -19.40 -0.92 6.85
CA ASP A 95 -20.84 -1.05 7.01
C ASP A 95 -21.51 0.24 7.54
N ASN A 96 -20.77 1.20 8.09
CA ASN A 96 -21.30 2.40 8.73
C ASN A 96 -20.82 3.74 8.11
N SER A 97 -19.82 3.72 7.23
CA SER A 97 -19.35 4.91 6.53
C SER A 97 -20.17 5.17 5.26
N GLU A 98 -20.68 6.38 5.10
CA GLU A 98 -21.41 6.79 3.89
C GLU A 98 -20.57 6.60 2.62
N MET A 99 -19.24 6.81 2.73
CA MET A 99 -18.31 6.64 1.62
C MET A 99 -18.38 5.23 0.99
N PHE A 100 -18.48 4.18 1.81
CA PHE A 100 -18.42 2.80 1.36
C PHE A 100 -19.80 2.16 1.17
N ARG A 101 -20.83 2.71 1.80
CA ARG A 101 -22.22 2.20 1.68
C ARG A 101 -22.95 2.66 0.44
N ASP A 102 -22.49 3.72 -0.22
CA ASP A 102 -23.15 4.24 -1.42
C ASP A 102 -23.08 3.19 -2.55
N PRO A 103 -24.21 2.68 -3.04
CA PRO A 103 -24.23 1.72 -4.14
C PRO A 103 -23.77 2.33 -5.47
N GLU A 104 -23.82 3.66 -5.62
CA GLU A 104 -23.36 4.40 -6.80
C GLU A 104 -21.95 4.97 -6.64
N ARG A 105 -21.18 4.46 -5.64
CA ARG A 105 -19.82 4.91 -5.39
C ARG A 105 -18.91 4.73 -6.61
N SER A 106 -18.02 5.69 -6.83
CA SER A 106 -17.11 5.69 -7.96
C SER A 106 -16.08 4.55 -7.89
N ASP A 107 -15.50 4.16 -9.03
CA ASP A 107 -14.43 3.16 -9.12
C ASP A 107 -13.26 3.46 -8.18
N LYS A 108 -12.96 4.76 -7.97
CA LYS A 108 -11.92 5.18 -7.01
C LYS A 108 -12.22 4.80 -5.56
N ILE A 109 -13.49 4.80 -5.16
CA ILE A 109 -13.89 4.34 -3.82
C ILE A 109 -13.78 2.82 -3.72
N VAL A 110 -14.15 2.10 -4.78
CA VAL A 110 -13.98 0.64 -4.86
C VAL A 110 -12.49 0.26 -4.76
N GLU A 111 -11.62 0.97 -5.47
CA GLU A 111 -10.17 0.77 -5.40
C GLU A 111 -9.60 1.09 -4.01
N LYS A 112 -10.10 2.13 -3.37
CA LYS A 112 -9.74 2.48 -1.99
C LYS A 112 -10.17 1.41 -1.00
N GLU A 113 -11.39 0.89 -1.11
CA GLU A 113 -11.90 -0.21 -0.28
C GLU A 113 -11.03 -1.47 -0.43
N GLU A 114 -10.64 -1.79 -1.66
CA GLU A 114 -9.72 -2.90 -1.94
C GLU A 114 -8.33 -2.64 -1.33
N ALA A 115 -7.80 -1.43 -1.46
CA ALA A 115 -6.50 -1.05 -0.88
C ALA A 115 -6.50 -1.20 0.64
N ILE A 116 -7.54 -0.70 1.33
CA ILE A 116 -7.70 -0.82 2.77
C ILE A 116 -7.83 -2.30 3.16
N SER A 117 -8.63 -3.08 2.44
CA SER A 117 -8.79 -4.51 2.70
C SER A 117 -7.47 -5.27 2.62
N ARG A 118 -6.63 -4.97 1.62
CA ARG A 118 -5.29 -5.55 1.49
C ARG A 118 -4.36 -5.12 2.64
N MET A 119 -4.44 -3.87 3.10
CA MET A 119 -3.66 -3.39 4.26
C MET A 119 -4.11 -4.07 5.55
N VAL A 120 -5.42 -4.19 5.77
CA VAL A 120 -5.99 -4.89 6.94
C VAL A 120 -5.59 -6.36 6.97
N GLN A 121 -5.53 -7.03 5.81
CA GLN A 121 -5.05 -8.41 5.75
C GLN A 121 -3.58 -8.53 6.22
N VAL A 122 -2.73 -7.52 5.94
CA VAL A 122 -1.37 -7.49 6.48
C VAL A 122 -1.38 -7.35 8.00
N ALA A 123 -2.28 -6.55 8.58
CA ALA A 123 -2.42 -6.46 10.04
C ALA A 123 -2.84 -7.80 10.65
N VAL A 124 -3.82 -8.51 10.05
CA VAL A 124 -4.22 -9.86 10.47
C VAL A 124 -3.02 -10.82 10.44
N ASP A 125 -2.22 -10.78 9.37
CA ASP A 125 -1.07 -11.69 9.24
C ASP A 125 0.02 -11.39 10.29
N VAL A 126 0.26 -10.12 10.59
CA VAL A 126 1.23 -9.68 11.61
C VAL A 126 0.74 -10.03 13.02
N ASP A 127 -0.53 -9.77 13.34
CA ASP A 127 -1.14 -10.07 14.64
C ASP A 127 -1.07 -11.58 14.98
N HIS A 128 -1.11 -12.42 13.95
CA HIS A 128 -0.99 -13.87 14.06
C HIS A 128 0.41 -14.42 13.73
N PHE A 129 1.45 -13.59 13.76
CA PHE A 129 2.86 -13.96 13.57
C PHE A 129 3.14 -14.70 12.25
N LYS A 130 2.33 -14.48 11.21
CA LYS A 130 2.49 -15.18 9.92
C LYS A 130 3.72 -14.70 9.12
N GLU A 131 4.33 -13.58 9.50
CA GLU A 131 5.57 -13.09 8.91
C GLU A 131 6.73 -14.08 9.07
N VAL A 132 6.74 -14.93 10.11
CA VAL A 132 7.79 -15.96 10.31
C VAL A 132 7.74 -17.07 9.25
N PHE A 133 6.62 -17.19 8.52
CA PHE A 133 6.48 -18.17 7.44
C PHE A 133 6.82 -17.60 6.05
N ARG A 134 7.19 -16.33 5.98
CA ARG A 134 7.59 -15.72 4.70
C ARG A 134 8.87 -16.36 4.19
N PRO A 135 9.04 -16.52 2.87
CA PRO A 135 10.35 -16.84 2.31
C PRO A 135 11.38 -15.81 2.78
N ASP A 136 12.56 -16.29 3.14
CA ASP A 136 13.66 -15.44 3.63
C ASP A 136 13.30 -14.58 4.87
N ALA A 137 12.52 -15.12 5.81
CA ALA A 137 12.05 -14.42 7.01
C ALA A 137 13.17 -13.78 7.85
N THR A 138 14.41 -14.29 7.74
CA THR A 138 15.58 -13.78 8.46
C THR A 138 16.39 -12.74 7.67
N ALA A 139 15.92 -12.33 6.50
CA ALA A 139 16.65 -11.36 5.69
C ALA A 139 16.39 -9.92 6.18
N ASP A 140 17.43 -9.09 6.27
CA ASP A 140 17.37 -7.72 6.78
C ASP A 140 16.29 -6.85 6.12
N TYR A 141 15.94 -7.12 4.85
CA TYR A 141 14.88 -6.36 4.17
C TYR A 141 13.48 -6.64 4.74
N GLN A 142 13.26 -7.75 5.43
CA GLN A 142 12.01 -8.03 6.14
C GLN A 142 11.87 -7.10 7.36
N ASP A 143 12.98 -6.77 8.01
CA ASP A 143 12.99 -5.85 9.14
C ASP A 143 12.86 -4.38 8.71
N PHE A 144 13.01 -4.10 7.40
CA PHE A 144 12.83 -2.76 6.85
C PHE A 144 11.33 -2.46 6.59
N SER A 145 10.52 -2.61 7.62
CA SER A 145 9.07 -2.54 7.58
C SER A 145 8.54 -1.45 8.52
N ILE A 146 7.28 -1.05 8.32
CA ILE A 146 6.62 -0.07 9.20
C ILE A 146 6.36 -0.61 10.59
N VAL A 147 6.20 -1.94 10.73
CA VAL A 147 6.04 -2.63 12.02
C VAL A 147 7.32 -2.47 12.84
N ASN A 148 8.46 -2.77 12.25
CA ASN A 148 9.75 -2.62 12.92
C ASN A 148 10.11 -1.15 13.21
N VAL A 149 9.63 -0.21 12.39
CA VAL A 149 9.73 1.23 12.70
C VAL A 149 8.93 1.56 13.96
N LEU A 150 7.70 1.07 14.08
CA LEU A 150 6.86 1.26 15.27
C LEU A 150 7.54 0.68 16.52
N ASP A 151 8.06 -0.53 16.44
CA ASP A 151 8.75 -1.17 17.55
C ASP A 151 10.05 -0.41 17.94
N GLY A 152 10.82 0.02 16.94
CA GLY A 152 11.98 0.88 17.16
C GLY A 152 11.63 2.21 17.82
N LEU A 153 10.50 2.82 17.50
CA LEU A 153 10.01 4.04 18.13
C LEU A 153 9.66 3.83 19.61
N LYS A 154 9.06 2.69 19.96
CA LYS A 154 8.77 2.33 21.37
C LYS A 154 10.06 2.22 22.20
N LEU A 155 11.12 1.66 21.61
CA LEU A 155 12.44 1.61 22.25
C LEU A 155 13.11 2.99 22.36
N LEU A 156 12.94 3.82 21.34
CA LEU A 156 13.59 5.14 21.26
C LEU A 156 12.93 6.19 22.15
N LYS A 157 11.62 6.11 22.31
CA LYS A 157 10.79 7.04 23.09
C LYS A 157 9.77 6.28 23.93
N PRO A 158 10.18 5.60 25.02
CA PRO A 158 9.26 4.88 25.89
C PRO A 158 8.09 5.75 26.38
N ASP A 159 6.96 5.13 26.67
CA ASP A 159 5.75 5.77 27.26
C ASP A 159 5.20 6.96 26.46
N SER A 160 5.31 6.87 25.12
CA SER A 160 4.88 7.94 24.21
C SER A 160 3.76 7.48 23.26
N ASP A 161 2.74 6.79 23.77
CA ASP A 161 1.67 6.14 22.98
C ASP A 161 1.03 7.07 21.95
N SER A 162 0.70 8.31 22.33
CA SER A 162 0.14 9.29 21.40
C SER A 162 1.09 9.60 20.24
N TYR A 163 2.39 9.68 20.48
CA TYR A 163 3.37 9.91 19.45
C TYR A 163 3.44 8.73 18.46
N TYR A 164 3.35 7.49 18.95
CA TYR A 164 3.35 6.33 18.06
C TYR A 164 2.12 6.33 17.16
N VAL A 165 0.94 6.60 17.74
CA VAL A 165 -0.29 6.69 16.97
C VAL A 165 -0.21 7.81 15.93
N ASP A 166 0.17 9.04 16.29
CA ASP A 166 0.25 10.17 15.36
C ASP A 166 1.22 9.92 14.21
N PHE A 167 2.38 9.34 14.49
CA PHE A 167 3.33 8.95 13.47
C PHE A 167 2.72 7.91 12.52
N MET A 168 2.13 6.86 13.08
CA MET A 168 1.58 5.75 12.32
C MET A 168 0.34 6.15 11.51
N LEU A 169 -0.51 7.05 11.99
CA LEU A 169 -1.62 7.57 11.19
C LEU A 169 -1.12 8.18 9.88
N THR A 170 -0.05 8.99 9.93
CA THR A 170 0.55 9.57 8.72
C THR A 170 1.20 8.52 7.83
N ALA A 171 1.86 7.54 8.42
CA ALA A 171 2.51 6.47 7.68
C ALA A 171 1.50 5.54 6.98
N LEU A 172 0.37 5.23 7.63
CA LEU A 172 -0.73 4.45 7.05
C LEU A 172 -1.42 5.22 5.92
N ASP A 173 -1.58 6.55 6.02
CA ASP A 173 -2.06 7.37 4.89
C ASP A 173 -1.13 7.26 3.67
N GLY A 174 0.19 7.26 3.90
CA GLY A 174 1.18 7.04 2.84
C GLY A 174 1.10 5.65 2.22
N LEU A 175 0.97 4.61 3.04
CA LEU A 175 0.79 3.23 2.58
C LEU A 175 -0.51 3.06 1.79
N LEU A 176 -1.62 3.63 2.26
CA LEU A 176 -2.88 3.60 1.50
C LEU A 176 -2.68 4.14 0.08
N ARG A 177 -1.99 5.27 -0.05
CA ARG A 177 -1.74 5.85 -1.36
C ARG A 177 -0.88 4.96 -2.25
N ASP A 178 0.09 4.26 -1.69
CA ASP A 178 0.92 3.29 -2.41
C ASP A 178 0.10 2.07 -2.87
N PHE A 179 -0.77 1.52 -1.99
CA PHE A 179 -1.67 0.42 -2.35
C PHE A 179 -2.69 0.82 -3.42
N GLU A 180 -3.31 2.01 -3.33
CA GLU A 180 -4.18 2.54 -4.39
C GLU A 180 -3.44 2.61 -5.73
N ASN A 181 -2.20 3.10 -5.72
CA ASN A 181 -1.40 3.21 -6.94
C ASN A 181 -0.99 1.84 -7.50
N LYS A 182 -0.73 0.86 -6.63
CA LYS A 182 -0.48 -0.53 -7.02
C LYS A 182 -1.70 -1.17 -7.70
N ILE A 183 -2.89 -0.99 -7.13
CA ILE A 183 -4.15 -1.49 -7.71
C ILE A 183 -4.40 -0.84 -9.08
N TRP A 184 -4.17 0.45 -9.20
CA TRP A 184 -4.24 1.12 -10.49
C TRP A 184 -3.23 0.55 -11.50
N ALA A 185 -1.99 0.26 -11.08
CA ALA A 185 -0.99 -0.36 -11.94
C ALA A 185 -1.41 -1.78 -12.38
N GLU A 186 -1.99 -2.58 -11.51
CA GLU A 186 -2.52 -3.92 -11.83
C GLU A 186 -3.62 -3.83 -12.90
N LYS A 187 -4.58 -2.90 -12.76
CA LYS A 187 -5.65 -2.65 -13.74
C LYS A 187 -5.13 -2.13 -15.08
N GLU A 188 -4.16 -1.21 -15.06
CA GLU A 188 -3.51 -0.72 -16.29
C GLU A 188 -2.84 -1.86 -17.06
N ILE A 189 -2.16 -2.76 -16.34
CA ILE A 189 -1.53 -3.94 -16.96
C ILE A 189 -2.59 -4.85 -17.57
N GLU A 190 -3.65 -5.14 -16.84
CA GLU A 190 -4.71 -6.03 -17.31
C GLU A 190 -5.43 -5.50 -18.56
N ASN A 191 -5.77 -4.21 -18.56
CA ASN A 191 -6.64 -3.63 -19.58
C ASN A 191 -5.91 -2.99 -20.75
N ASN A 192 -4.68 -2.48 -20.56
CA ASN A 192 -4.02 -1.59 -21.52
C ASN A 192 -2.62 -2.03 -21.95
N SER A 193 -2.18 -3.23 -21.55
CA SER A 193 -0.85 -3.70 -21.93
C SER A 193 -0.81 -4.45 -23.26
N THR A 194 0.32 -4.36 -23.94
CA THR A 194 0.66 -5.15 -25.13
C THR A 194 1.74 -6.17 -24.76
N ALA A 195 1.39 -7.45 -24.78
CA ALA A 195 2.33 -8.53 -24.57
C ALA A 195 3.16 -8.79 -25.84
N PHE A 196 4.44 -9.13 -25.67
CA PHE A 196 5.32 -9.53 -26.79
C PHE A 196 6.37 -10.54 -26.32
N GLU A 197 6.93 -11.28 -27.27
CA GLU A 197 8.07 -12.17 -27.01
C GLU A 197 9.37 -11.46 -27.34
N SER A 198 10.29 -11.42 -26.39
CA SER A 198 11.66 -10.93 -26.54
C SER A 198 12.65 -12.10 -26.58
N GLU A 199 13.90 -11.84 -26.91
CA GLU A 199 14.96 -12.85 -26.84
C GLU A 199 15.19 -13.38 -25.40
N TRP A 200 14.76 -12.65 -24.37
CA TRP A 200 14.89 -13.00 -22.95
C TRP A 200 13.63 -13.61 -22.34
N GLY A 201 12.55 -13.73 -23.11
CA GLY A 201 11.25 -14.22 -22.65
C GLY A 201 10.13 -13.17 -22.78
N LYS A 202 9.07 -13.36 -22.02
CA LYS A 202 7.88 -12.50 -22.09
C LYS A 202 8.21 -11.04 -21.76
N GLY A 203 7.79 -10.15 -22.65
CA GLY A 203 7.84 -8.71 -22.47
C GLY A 203 6.46 -8.09 -22.43
N LEU A 204 6.37 -6.90 -21.84
CA LEU A 204 5.14 -6.14 -21.74
C LEU A 204 5.40 -4.67 -22.06
N GLY A 205 4.52 -4.07 -22.86
CA GLY A 205 4.56 -2.64 -23.15
C GLY A 205 3.23 -1.97 -22.91
N MET A 206 3.25 -0.71 -22.47
CA MET A 206 2.04 0.07 -22.26
C MET A 206 2.27 1.57 -22.33
N GLU A 207 1.22 2.29 -22.73
CA GLU A 207 1.15 3.75 -22.62
C GLU A 207 0.39 4.14 -21.38
N THR A 208 1.09 4.66 -20.38
CA THR A 208 0.51 5.10 -19.12
C THR A 208 1.39 6.11 -18.41
N ILE A 209 0.77 6.92 -17.56
CA ILE A 209 1.47 7.84 -16.66
C ILE A 209 1.94 7.19 -15.36
N ASN A 210 1.43 5.99 -15.06
CA ASN A 210 1.77 5.27 -13.85
C ASN A 210 3.13 4.56 -14.02
N ASP A 211 4.11 4.92 -13.20
CA ASP A 211 5.44 4.30 -13.23
C ASP A 211 5.50 2.92 -12.55
N ASP A 212 4.56 2.62 -11.64
CA ASP A 212 4.56 1.37 -10.87
C ASP A 212 4.17 0.15 -11.71
N VAL A 213 3.56 0.38 -12.88
CA VAL A 213 3.30 -0.70 -13.86
C VAL A 213 4.57 -1.47 -14.21
N ILE A 214 5.74 -0.82 -14.20
CA ILE A 214 7.02 -1.47 -14.54
C ILE A 214 7.38 -2.50 -13.48
N LYS A 215 7.39 -2.09 -12.22
CA LYS A 215 7.70 -2.97 -11.09
C LYS A 215 6.67 -4.09 -10.97
N THR A 216 5.39 -3.74 -11.07
CA THR A 216 4.28 -4.69 -10.99
C THR A 216 4.37 -5.74 -12.09
N ALA A 217 4.59 -5.34 -13.36
CA ALA A 217 4.76 -6.28 -14.46
C ALA A 217 6.01 -7.17 -14.32
N GLN A 218 7.11 -6.65 -13.77
CA GLN A 218 8.29 -7.46 -13.44
C GLN A 218 8.00 -8.51 -12.38
N LEU A 219 7.22 -8.15 -11.34
CA LEU A 219 6.77 -9.09 -10.30
C LEU A 219 5.85 -10.18 -10.87
N MET A 220 5.07 -9.88 -11.90
CA MET A 220 4.25 -10.83 -12.65
C MET A 220 5.10 -11.74 -13.58
N GLY A 221 6.42 -11.61 -13.59
CA GLY A 221 7.33 -12.51 -14.29
C GLY A 221 7.76 -12.05 -15.69
N ASN A 222 7.44 -10.83 -16.11
CA ASN A 222 7.92 -10.32 -17.40
C ASN A 222 9.42 -10.04 -17.35
N ALA A 223 10.14 -10.46 -18.40
CA ALA A 223 11.59 -10.30 -18.53
C ALA A 223 11.98 -8.83 -18.84
N VAL A 224 11.19 -8.16 -19.67
CA VAL A 224 11.41 -6.77 -20.05
C VAL A 224 10.07 -6.02 -20.09
N VAL A 225 10.07 -4.79 -19.59
CA VAL A 225 8.87 -3.95 -19.54
C VAL A 225 9.17 -2.58 -20.16
N VAL A 226 8.28 -2.14 -21.04
CA VAL A 226 8.31 -0.84 -21.70
C VAL A 226 7.13 0.00 -21.23
N ARG A 227 7.41 1.18 -20.72
CA ARG A 227 6.39 2.17 -20.42
C ARG A 227 6.64 3.44 -21.22
N LYS A 228 5.63 3.96 -21.90
CA LYS A 228 5.65 5.25 -22.58
C LYS A 228 4.63 6.20 -21.93
N ASP A 229 5.06 7.42 -21.60
CA ASP A 229 4.19 8.45 -21.07
C ASP A 229 3.45 9.14 -22.25
N PRO A 230 2.14 9.00 -22.39
CA PRO A 230 1.38 9.55 -23.50
C PRO A 230 1.32 11.09 -23.50
N ARG A 231 1.58 11.74 -22.36
CA ARG A 231 1.52 13.20 -22.22
C ARG A 231 2.86 13.88 -22.53
N LYS A 232 3.96 13.23 -22.16
CA LYS A 232 5.32 13.81 -22.25
C LYS A 232 6.18 13.15 -23.31
N GLY A 233 5.74 12.02 -23.89
CA GLY A 233 6.49 11.23 -24.84
C GLY A 233 7.70 10.50 -24.24
N TYR A 234 7.89 10.57 -22.90
CA TYR A 234 9.00 9.90 -22.23
C TYR A 234 8.82 8.36 -22.29
N ALA A 235 9.92 7.66 -22.47
CA ALA A 235 9.94 6.21 -22.48
C ALA A 235 10.88 5.65 -21.42
N ARG A 236 10.49 4.52 -20.85
CA ARG A 236 11.29 3.79 -19.87
C ARG A 236 11.24 2.30 -20.18
N ILE A 237 12.41 1.68 -20.31
CA ILE A 237 12.54 0.24 -20.52
C ILE A 237 13.33 -0.33 -19.35
N LYS A 238 12.78 -1.33 -18.68
CA LYS A 238 13.47 -2.02 -17.59
C LYS A 238 13.48 -3.52 -17.81
N ALA A 239 14.65 -4.10 -17.72
CA ALA A 239 14.85 -5.53 -17.62
C ALA A 239 14.60 -6.00 -16.18
N ASN A 240 13.99 -7.16 -16.02
CA ASN A 240 13.80 -7.81 -14.73
C ASN A 240 15.16 -8.33 -14.21
N PRO A 241 15.58 -7.97 -12.99
CA PRO A 241 16.88 -8.37 -12.45
C PRO A 241 17.13 -9.88 -12.35
N LYS A 242 16.07 -10.69 -12.35
CA LYS A 242 16.15 -12.16 -12.31
C LYS A 242 16.73 -12.76 -13.59
N PHE A 243 16.74 -12.01 -14.71
CA PHE A 243 17.23 -12.46 -15.99
C PHE A 243 18.58 -11.82 -16.32
N ASP A 244 19.42 -12.53 -17.04
CA ASP A 244 20.67 -11.97 -17.56
C ASP A 244 20.41 -11.21 -18.87
N ILE A 245 20.05 -9.93 -18.73
CA ILE A 245 19.65 -9.05 -19.83
C ILE A 245 20.60 -7.87 -19.92
N ASP A 246 21.12 -7.62 -21.11
CA ASP A 246 21.91 -6.43 -21.46
C ASP A 246 21.18 -5.62 -22.55
N LEU A 247 20.71 -4.43 -22.20
CA LEU A 247 19.97 -3.54 -23.09
C LEU A 247 20.90 -2.67 -23.98
N THR A 248 22.19 -2.94 -24.05
CA THR A 248 23.14 -2.12 -24.83
C THR A 248 22.76 -2.10 -26.31
N ASN A 249 22.47 -3.25 -26.90
CA ASN A 249 22.05 -3.33 -28.32
C ASN A 249 20.73 -2.57 -28.56
N THR A 250 19.76 -2.71 -27.66
CA THR A 250 18.50 -1.95 -27.71
C THR A 250 18.75 -0.45 -27.66
N TYR A 251 19.65 0.00 -26.78
CA TYR A 251 20.05 1.41 -26.69
C TYR A 251 20.62 1.94 -28.02
N GLU A 252 21.56 1.21 -28.64
CA GLU A 252 22.19 1.63 -29.88
C GLU A 252 21.18 1.68 -31.04
N GLN A 253 20.22 0.76 -31.10
CA GLN A 253 19.18 0.75 -32.11
C GLN A 253 18.22 1.94 -31.94
N LEU A 254 17.71 2.17 -30.73
CA LEU A 254 16.79 3.30 -30.43
C LEU A 254 17.45 4.64 -30.72
N LYS A 255 18.73 4.78 -30.39
CA LYS A 255 19.51 5.98 -30.68
C LYS A 255 19.71 6.23 -32.18
N LYS A 256 19.84 5.17 -32.98
CA LYS A 256 19.91 5.29 -34.47
C LYS A 256 18.54 5.67 -35.04
N MET A 257 17.44 5.14 -34.48
CA MET A 257 16.08 5.40 -34.97
C MET A 257 15.60 6.79 -34.64
N ASP A 258 16.01 7.33 -33.48
CA ASP A 258 15.65 8.68 -33.02
C ASP A 258 16.88 9.38 -32.42
N PRO A 259 17.78 9.91 -33.29
CA PRO A 259 19.05 10.50 -32.84
C PRO A 259 18.91 11.81 -32.09
N GLU A 260 17.78 12.49 -32.21
CA GLU A 260 17.50 13.73 -31.47
C GLU A 260 17.06 13.46 -30.03
N ALA A 261 16.45 12.29 -29.76
CA ALA A 261 15.99 11.91 -28.45
C ALA A 261 17.15 11.63 -27.49
N THR A 262 17.00 12.09 -26.26
CA THR A 262 18.01 11.87 -25.22
C THR A 262 17.79 10.51 -24.54
N TRP A 263 18.49 9.50 -25.01
CA TRP A 263 18.48 8.18 -24.37
C TRP A 263 19.64 8.04 -23.38
N PHE A 264 19.36 7.45 -22.24
CA PHE A 264 20.32 7.13 -21.19
C PHE A 264 20.28 5.64 -20.84
N LEU A 265 21.41 4.95 -21.04
CA LEU A 265 21.61 3.59 -20.57
C LEU A 265 22.22 3.61 -19.18
N HIS A 266 21.51 3.04 -18.20
CA HIS A 266 22.02 2.91 -16.84
C HIS A 266 23.25 1.99 -16.80
N VAL A 267 24.18 2.22 -15.87
CA VAL A 267 25.42 1.45 -15.71
C VAL A 267 25.21 -0.07 -15.52
N SER A 268 24.07 -0.47 -14.96
CA SER A 268 23.66 -1.88 -14.85
C SER A 268 23.29 -2.52 -16.18
N ARG A 269 23.15 -1.74 -17.25
CA ARG A 269 22.63 -2.14 -18.57
C ARG A 269 21.22 -2.75 -18.56
N LYS A 270 20.53 -2.70 -17.41
CA LYS A 270 19.17 -3.25 -17.22
C LYS A 270 18.08 -2.18 -17.28
N MET A 271 18.43 -0.93 -17.56
CA MET A 271 17.46 0.16 -17.64
C MET A 271 17.85 1.18 -18.70
N LEU A 272 16.89 1.50 -19.57
CA LEU A 272 16.95 2.60 -20.52
C LEU A 272 15.93 3.67 -20.11
N LEU A 273 16.35 4.91 -20.11
CA LEU A 273 15.52 6.07 -19.82
C LEU A 273 15.55 7.04 -20.99
N ASN A 274 14.37 7.47 -21.40
CA ASN A 274 14.20 8.66 -22.22
C ASN A 274 13.25 9.62 -21.50
N GLY A 275 13.82 10.64 -20.88
CA GLY A 275 13.07 11.61 -20.10
C GLY A 275 12.87 11.21 -18.64
N THR A 276 12.99 12.20 -17.78
CA THR A 276 12.72 12.10 -16.35
C THR A 276 12.42 13.50 -15.80
N PRO A 277 11.53 13.65 -14.81
CA PRO A 277 11.32 14.93 -14.13
C PRO A 277 12.59 15.52 -13.51
N LYS A 278 13.59 14.66 -13.21
CA LYS A 278 14.88 15.08 -12.65
C LYS A 278 15.84 15.70 -13.67
N ASN A 279 15.57 15.53 -14.98
CA ASN A 279 16.36 16.13 -16.05
C ASN A 279 15.45 16.78 -17.09
N PRO A 280 15.04 18.03 -16.89
CA PRO A 280 14.11 18.74 -17.77
C PRO A 280 14.69 19.06 -19.16
N LYS A 281 16.00 18.88 -19.36
CA LYS A 281 16.67 19.11 -20.65
C LYS A 281 16.64 17.89 -21.58
N MET A 282 16.15 16.73 -21.11
CA MET A 282 16.02 15.54 -21.93
C MET A 282 14.95 15.74 -23.01
N ILE A 283 15.31 15.39 -24.25
CA ILE A 283 14.42 15.45 -25.42
C ILE A 283 13.61 14.14 -25.46
N PRO A 284 12.27 14.20 -25.42
CA PRO A 284 11.41 13.02 -25.54
C PRO A 284 11.59 12.30 -26.85
N THR A 285 11.39 10.98 -26.84
CA THR A 285 11.42 10.20 -28.09
C THR A 285 10.12 10.36 -28.88
N LYS A 286 10.27 10.48 -30.22
CA LYS A 286 9.17 10.50 -31.18
C LYS A 286 8.68 9.08 -31.53
N LEU A 287 9.42 8.04 -31.11
CA LEU A 287 9.08 6.65 -31.40
C LEU A 287 7.76 6.26 -30.69
N SER A 288 6.89 5.56 -31.39
CA SER A 288 5.70 4.96 -30.80
C SER A 288 6.07 3.81 -29.86
N LEU A 289 5.12 3.40 -29.01
CA LEU A 289 5.31 2.20 -28.18
C LEU A 289 5.62 0.97 -29.05
N ASP A 290 4.90 0.78 -30.15
CA ASP A 290 5.10 -0.35 -31.06
C ASP A 290 6.49 -0.34 -31.70
N GLN A 291 6.99 0.83 -32.09
CA GLN A 291 8.36 0.95 -32.64
C GLN A 291 9.41 0.55 -31.59
N ILE A 292 9.22 0.95 -30.34
CA ILE A 292 10.12 0.56 -29.24
C ILE A 292 10.02 -0.95 -28.96
N ILE A 293 8.81 -1.49 -28.90
CA ILE A 293 8.57 -2.93 -28.72
C ILE A 293 9.22 -3.74 -29.85
N ASN A 294 9.13 -3.29 -31.09
CA ASN A 294 9.72 -4.01 -32.25
C ASN A 294 11.25 -4.12 -32.18
N VAL A 295 11.93 -3.20 -31.50
CA VAL A 295 13.38 -3.31 -31.24
C VAL A 295 13.69 -4.40 -30.20
N LEU A 296 12.75 -4.73 -29.35
CA LEU A 296 12.90 -5.74 -28.28
C LEU A 296 12.37 -7.12 -28.65
N LYS A 297 11.60 -7.23 -29.76
CA LYS A 297 11.08 -8.50 -30.24
C LYS A 297 12.20 -9.38 -30.78
N LYS A 298 12.00 -10.68 -30.63
CA LYS A 298 12.84 -11.70 -31.23
C LYS A 298 12.60 -11.81 -32.73
#